data_0312182f624b2d7e9d2edc2b13c7c565
#
_entry.id   0312182f624b2d7e9d2edc2b13c7c565
#
_cell.length_a   1.000
_cell.length_b   1.000
_cell.length_c   1.000
_cell.angle_alpha   90.00
_cell.angle_beta   90.00
_cell.angle_gamma   90.00
#
_symmetry.space_group_name_H-M   'P 1'
#
loop_
_entity.id
_entity.type
_entity.pdbx_description
1 polymer ?
#
loop_
_entity_poly.entity_id
_entity_poly.type
_entity_poly.pdbx_seq_one_letter_code
_entity_poly.pdbx_strand_id
1 'polypeptide(L)'
;MKLVSYLKEGHDQLAFFHEGLLFDADLLHPELPSSMAMFLNYWDEHYNIGTGVNQALLDGRISKEKGIPAADVQLLSPVPFPNSCRDGYAFRQHVAAARRNRKVPMIPEFDQYPIFYFTNHHSVQGPGDILCMPDHFEKLDFELEVAIVISKHGRNIKAEEADEYIAGLMIMNDLSARTLQMEEMLLNLGPAKGKDFATAVGPMLVTLDEL
;
A
#
# COMPACT_ATOMS: atom_id res chain seq x y z
N MET A 1 2.94 -8.37 -12.32
CA MET A 1 1.57 -7.86 -12.63
C MET A 1 1.36 -6.50 -12.00
N LYS A 2 0.51 -5.66 -12.58
CA LYS A 2 0.04 -4.40 -11.98
C LYS A 2 -1.44 -4.53 -11.71
N LEU A 3 -1.81 -4.53 -10.43
CA LEU A 3 -3.19 -4.70 -9.98
C LEU A 3 -3.69 -3.39 -9.37
N VAL A 4 -4.94 -3.05 -9.65
CA VAL A 4 -5.61 -1.85 -9.14
C VAL A 4 -6.96 -2.20 -8.56
N SER A 5 -7.44 -1.37 -7.64
CA SER A 5 -8.84 -1.33 -7.24
C SER A 5 -9.45 0.01 -7.65
N TYR A 6 -10.67 -0.01 -8.16
CA TYR A 6 -11.39 1.19 -8.54
C TYR A 6 -12.86 1.11 -8.12
N LEU A 7 -13.54 2.24 -8.05
CA LEU A 7 -14.95 2.30 -7.66
C LEU A 7 -15.83 1.98 -8.86
N LYS A 8 -16.60 0.89 -8.77
CA LYS A 8 -17.57 0.45 -9.78
C LYS A 8 -18.92 0.22 -9.11
N GLU A 9 -19.94 1.00 -9.51
CA GLU A 9 -21.31 0.87 -8.99
C GLU A 9 -21.41 0.85 -7.45
N GLY A 10 -20.54 1.61 -6.77
CA GLY A 10 -20.51 1.70 -5.31
C GLY A 10 -19.70 0.62 -4.59
N HIS A 11 -19.02 -0.25 -5.33
CA HIS A 11 -18.17 -1.34 -4.80
C HIS A 11 -16.74 -1.21 -5.31
N ASP A 12 -15.79 -1.82 -4.59
CA ASP A 12 -14.43 -1.98 -5.06
C ASP A 12 -14.35 -3.07 -6.13
N GLN A 13 -13.74 -2.75 -7.27
CA GLN A 13 -13.50 -3.67 -8.36
C GLN A 13 -12.01 -3.87 -8.57
N LEU A 14 -11.57 -5.14 -8.56
CA LEU A 14 -10.21 -5.53 -8.90
C LEU A 14 -10.03 -5.56 -10.42
N ALA A 15 -8.95 -4.96 -10.90
CA ALA A 15 -8.59 -5.00 -12.30
C ALA A 15 -7.07 -5.14 -12.51
N PHE A 16 -6.69 -5.70 -13.66
CA PHE A 16 -5.33 -5.64 -14.18
C PHE A 16 -5.13 -4.31 -14.90
N PHE A 17 -4.01 -3.66 -14.62
CA PHE A 17 -3.62 -2.44 -15.33
C PHE A 17 -2.64 -2.77 -16.45
N HIS A 18 -2.98 -2.41 -17.69
CA HIS A 18 -2.12 -2.56 -18.84
C HIS A 18 -2.30 -1.40 -19.83
N GLU A 19 -1.21 -0.71 -20.18
CA GLU A 19 -1.19 0.39 -21.16
C GLU A 19 -2.27 1.47 -20.96
N GLY A 20 -2.51 1.87 -19.70
CA GLY A 20 -3.51 2.90 -19.37
C GLY A 20 -4.94 2.38 -19.29
N LEU A 21 -5.17 1.11 -19.50
CA LEU A 21 -6.46 0.44 -19.43
C LEU A 21 -6.57 -0.45 -18.20
N LEU A 22 -7.79 -0.58 -17.68
CA LEU A 22 -8.19 -1.48 -16.61
C LEU A 22 -9.00 -2.63 -17.18
N PHE A 23 -8.64 -3.84 -16.80
CA PHE A 23 -9.32 -5.06 -17.22
C PHE A 23 -9.83 -5.77 -15.98
N ASP A 24 -11.15 -5.84 -15.79
CA ASP A 24 -11.77 -6.47 -14.63
C ASP A 24 -11.35 -7.94 -14.52
N ALA A 25 -10.85 -8.32 -13.35
CA ALA A 25 -10.25 -9.62 -13.13
C ALA A 25 -11.26 -10.77 -13.35
N ASP A 26 -12.45 -10.64 -12.79
CA ASP A 26 -13.55 -11.62 -12.89
C ASP A 26 -14.13 -11.76 -14.32
N LEU A 27 -13.96 -10.74 -15.17
CA LEU A 27 -14.35 -10.81 -16.59
C LEU A 27 -13.27 -11.46 -17.47
N LEU A 28 -12.03 -11.53 -17.00
CA LEU A 28 -10.93 -12.17 -17.71
C LEU A 28 -10.84 -13.66 -17.42
N HIS A 29 -11.14 -14.08 -16.19
CA HIS A 29 -11.12 -15.48 -15.79
C HIS A 29 -12.16 -15.77 -14.71
N PRO A 30 -12.99 -16.82 -14.83
CA PRO A 30 -14.11 -17.08 -13.92
C PRO A 30 -13.69 -17.43 -12.48
N GLU A 31 -12.46 -17.87 -12.28
CA GLU A 31 -11.92 -18.17 -10.94
C GLU A 31 -11.21 -16.97 -10.29
N LEU A 32 -11.08 -15.84 -10.99
CA LEU A 32 -10.57 -14.63 -10.38
C LEU A 32 -11.70 -13.84 -9.71
N PRO A 33 -11.46 -13.31 -8.50
CA PRO A 33 -12.47 -12.54 -7.78
C PRO A 33 -12.55 -11.11 -8.31
N SER A 34 -13.68 -10.45 -8.01
CA SER A 34 -13.88 -9.03 -8.30
C SER A 34 -13.25 -8.09 -7.27
N SER A 35 -12.74 -8.58 -6.13
CA SER A 35 -12.15 -7.73 -5.10
C SER A 35 -10.72 -8.13 -4.74
N MET A 36 -9.89 -7.12 -4.39
CA MET A 36 -8.51 -7.35 -3.93
C MET A 36 -8.47 -8.17 -2.64
N ALA A 37 -9.42 -7.97 -1.73
CA ALA A 37 -9.47 -8.72 -0.49
C ALA A 37 -9.59 -10.23 -0.72
N MET A 38 -10.47 -10.64 -1.64
CA MET A 38 -10.62 -12.04 -2.01
C MET A 38 -9.41 -12.56 -2.78
N PHE A 39 -8.80 -11.74 -3.63
CA PHE A 39 -7.58 -12.10 -4.35
C PHE A 39 -6.44 -12.42 -3.38
N LEU A 40 -6.23 -11.60 -2.36
CA LEU A 40 -5.19 -11.79 -1.34
C LEU A 40 -5.48 -12.98 -0.42
N ASN A 41 -6.76 -13.23 -0.08
CA ASN A 41 -7.14 -14.35 0.80
C ASN A 41 -6.80 -15.73 0.22
N TYR A 42 -6.79 -15.85 -1.10
CA TYR A 42 -6.45 -17.08 -1.83
C TYR A 42 -5.27 -16.83 -2.77
N TRP A 43 -4.23 -16.19 -2.24
CA TRP A 43 -3.10 -15.66 -2.99
C TRP A 43 -2.45 -16.66 -3.94
N ASP A 44 -2.05 -17.84 -3.45
CA ASP A 44 -1.29 -18.80 -4.27
C ASP A 44 -2.07 -19.26 -5.50
N GLU A 45 -3.39 -19.43 -5.37
CA GLU A 45 -4.28 -19.82 -6.47
C GLU A 45 -4.48 -18.66 -7.44
N HIS A 46 -4.91 -17.52 -6.94
CA HIS A 46 -5.21 -16.35 -7.76
C HIS A 46 -3.97 -15.75 -8.43
N TYR A 47 -2.82 -15.80 -7.76
CA TYR A 47 -1.56 -15.34 -8.33
C TYR A 47 -1.16 -16.17 -9.55
N ASN A 48 -1.27 -17.50 -9.47
CA ASN A 48 -0.97 -18.39 -10.59
C ASN A 48 -1.89 -18.15 -11.79
N ILE A 49 -3.19 -17.99 -11.56
CA ILE A 49 -4.15 -17.67 -12.62
C ILE A 49 -3.86 -16.26 -13.17
N GLY A 50 -3.66 -15.30 -12.29
CA GLY A 50 -3.40 -13.91 -12.63
C GLY A 50 -2.15 -13.72 -13.48
N THR A 51 -1.07 -14.48 -13.22
CA THR A 51 0.14 -14.47 -14.06
C THR A 51 -0.18 -14.89 -15.49
N GLY A 52 -1.00 -15.92 -15.68
CA GLY A 52 -1.46 -16.36 -17.01
C GLY A 52 -2.29 -15.29 -17.73
N VAL A 53 -3.19 -14.63 -17.01
CA VAL A 53 -3.99 -13.51 -17.52
C VAL A 53 -3.10 -12.31 -17.88
N ASN A 54 -2.17 -11.94 -17.02
CA ASN A 54 -1.23 -10.86 -17.27
C ASN A 54 -0.38 -11.14 -18.52
N GLN A 55 0.11 -12.38 -18.68
CA GLN A 55 0.83 -12.77 -19.88
C GLN A 55 -0.04 -12.68 -21.14
N ALA A 56 -1.33 -13.03 -21.05
CA ALA A 56 -2.26 -12.90 -22.17
C ALA A 56 -2.53 -11.42 -22.57
N LEU A 57 -2.49 -10.49 -21.60
CA LEU A 57 -2.54 -9.05 -21.86
C LEU A 57 -1.27 -8.58 -22.57
N LEU A 58 -0.09 -8.96 -22.05
CA LEU A 58 1.20 -8.61 -22.62
C LEU A 58 1.37 -9.12 -24.07
N ASP A 59 0.89 -10.31 -24.35
CA ASP A 59 0.94 -10.93 -25.69
C ASP A 59 -0.13 -10.38 -26.67
N GLY A 60 -1.01 -9.48 -26.20
CA GLY A 60 -2.12 -8.96 -27.01
C GLY A 60 -3.22 -9.99 -27.35
N ARG A 61 -3.27 -11.10 -26.60
CA ARG A 61 -4.32 -12.14 -26.75
C ARG A 61 -5.68 -11.71 -26.19
N ILE A 62 -5.68 -10.69 -25.33
CA ILE A 62 -6.90 -10.06 -24.81
C ILE A 62 -7.09 -8.74 -25.55
N SER A 63 -8.28 -8.57 -26.17
CA SER A 63 -8.59 -7.34 -26.91
C SER A 63 -8.60 -6.12 -26.00
N LYS A 64 -7.97 -5.01 -26.43
CA LYS A 64 -8.00 -3.72 -25.74
C LYS A 64 -9.42 -3.14 -25.60
N GLU A 65 -10.36 -3.54 -26.45
CA GLU A 65 -11.76 -3.13 -26.38
C GLU A 65 -12.47 -3.58 -25.09
N LYS A 66 -11.92 -4.58 -24.40
CA LYS A 66 -12.43 -5.03 -23.10
C LYS A 66 -11.93 -4.15 -21.93
N GLY A 67 -10.96 -3.29 -22.18
CA GLY A 67 -10.37 -2.41 -21.17
C GLY A 67 -11.14 -1.12 -21.00
N ILE A 68 -11.16 -0.59 -19.80
CA ILE A 68 -11.72 0.70 -19.42
C ILE A 68 -10.55 1.66 -19.22
N PRO A 69 -10.56 2.89 -19.79
CA PRO A 69 -9.48 3.85 -19.54
C PRO A 69 -9.37 4.15 -18.02
N ALA A 70 -8.17 4.02 -17.46
CA ALA A 70 -7.94 4.30 -16.04
C ALA A 70 -8.26 5.78 -15.67
N ALA A 71 -8.22 6.69 -16.64
CA ALA A 71 -8.55 8.09 -16.45
C ALA A 71 -10.07 8.34 -16.29
N ASP A 72 -10.91 7.39 -16.69
CA ASP A 72 -12.36 7.54 -16.68
C ASP A 72 -13.01 6.98 -15.40
N VAL A 73 -12.21 6.47 -14.47
CA VAL A 73 -12.70 5.85 -13.23
C VAL A 73 -12.05 6.48 -11.99
N GLN A 74 -12.71 6.32 -10.86
CA GLN A 74 -12.13 6.68 -9.57
C GLN A 74 -11.28 5.51 -9.06
N LEU A 75 -9.96 5.67 -9.08
CA LEU A 75 -9.04 4.71 -8.46
C LEU A 75 -9.17 4.76 -6.94
N LEU A 76 -9.13 3.59 -6.32
CA LEU A 76 -9.05 3.40 -4.87
C LEU A 76 -7.61 3.07 -4.46
N SER A 77 -7.37 2.93 -3.16
CA SER A 77 -6.20 2.19 -2.70
C SER A 77 -6.19 0.81 -3.36
N PRO A 78 -5.04 0.28 -3.83
CA PRO A 78 -5.00 -1.08 -4.38
C PRO A 78 -5.52 -2.14 -3.41
N VAL A 79 -5.34 -1.91 -2.10
CA VAL A 79 -5.96 -2.68 -1.01
C VAL A 79 -6.89 -1.73 -0.25
N PRO A 80 -8.18 -1.60 -0.66
CA PRO A 80 -9.07 -0.56 -0.11
C PRO A 80 -9.37 -0.72 1.38
N PHE A 81 -9.41 -1.97 1.87
CA PHE A 81 -9.78 -2.30 3.24
C PHE A 81 -8.72 -3.24 3.85
N PRO A 82 -7.50 -2.75 4.16
CA PRO A 82 -6.49 -3.58 4.78
C PRO A 82 -6.90 -3.97 6.21
N ASN A 83 -6.57 -5.19 6.61
CA ASN A 83 -6.88 -5.68 7.97
C ASN A 83 -6.00 -5.01 9.05
N SER A 84 -4.85 -4.50 8.68
CA SER A 84 -3.98 -3.68 9.52
C SER A 84 -2.97 -2.93 8.65
N CYS A 85 -2.47 -1.83 9.17
CA CYS A 85 -1.35 -1.12 8.60
C CYS A 85 -0.33 -0.83 9.69
N ARG A 86 0.94 -1.08 9.40
CA ARG A 86 2.06 -0.75 10.27
C ARG A 86 3.03 0.10 9.49
N ASP A 87 3.54 1.09 10.14
CA ASP A 87 4.55 1.98 9.60
C ASP A 87 5.82 1.91 10.44
N GLY A 88 6.99 1.92 9.78
CA GLY A 88 8.25 1.84 10.48
C GLY A 88 9.45 2.17 9.59
N TYR A 89 10.41 2.87 10.15
CA TYR A 89 11.62 3.24 9.43
C TYR A 89 12.64 2.09 9.44
N ALA A 90 12.69 1.33 8.36
CA ALA A 90 13.61 0.20 8.21
C ALA A 90 15.04 0.60 7.79
N PHE A 91 15.21 1.77 7.19
CA PHE A 91 16.50 2.17 6.60
C PHE A 91 17.37 2.93 7.58
N ARG A 92 18.47 2.31 8.02
CA ARG A 92 19.42 2.89 8.97
C ARG A 92 19.97 4.26 8.54
N GLN A 93 20.21 4.46 7.24
CA GLN A 93 20.68 5.73 6.70
C GLN A 93 19.66 6.85 6.91
N HIS A 94 18.37 6.58 6.73
CA HIS A 94 17.28 7.51 6.99
C HIS A 94 17.27 7.95 8.46
N VAL A 95 17.27 6.99 9.37
CA VAL A 95 17.30 7.29 10.82
C VAL A 95 18.54 8.05 11.23
N ALA A 96 19.72 7.66 10.72
CA ALA A 96 20.98 8.36 11.00
C ALA A 96 20.95 9.81 10.48
N ALA A 97 20.34 10.06 9.32
CA ALA A 97 20.17 11.42 8.79
C ALA A 97 19.24 12.26 9.66
N ALA A 98 18.09 11.71 10.04
CA ALA A 98 17.13 12.38 10.92
C ALA A 98 17.76 12.73 12.29
N ARG A 99 18.55 11.84 12.85
CA ARG A 99 19.25 12.10 14.13
C ARG A 99 20.35 13.14 14.01
N ARG A 100 21.14 13.11 12.91
CA ARG A 100 22.14 14.17 12.64
C ARG A 100 21.47 15.55 12.54
N ASN A 101 20.34 15.64 11.85
CA ASN A 101 19.60 16.90 11.71
C ASN A 101 19.11 17.43 13.07
N ARG A 102 18.76 16.53 13.98
CA ARG A 102 18.39 16.87 15.38
C ARG A 102 19.60 17.06 16.32
N LYS A 103 20.84 16.87 15.82
CA LYS A 103 22.09 16.95 16.59
C LYS A 103 22.14 15.99 17.79
N VAL A 104 21.59 14.80 17.64
CA VAL A 104 21.61 13.74 18.66
C VAL A 104 22.28 12.49 18.12
N PRO A 105 22.93 11.66 18.98
CA PRO A 105 23.60 10.44 18.57
C PRO A 105 22.61 9.39 18.08
N MET A 106 23.07 8.43 17.30
CA MET A 106 22.31 7.23 16.91
C MET A 106 21.92 6.42 18.14
N ILE A 107 20.79 5.74 18.07
CA ILE A 107 20.28 4.86 19.13
C ILE A 107 20.79 3.45 18.85
N PRO A 108 21.57 2.82 19.75
CA PRO A 108 22.08 1.46 19.54
C PRO A 108 20.97 0.42 19.41
N GLU A 109 19.84 0.61 20.06
CA GLU A 109 18.68 -0.27 20.03
C GLU A 109 18.05 -0.36 18.64
N PHE A 110 18.26 0.63 17.76
CA PHE A 110 17.79 0.59 16.37
C PHE A 110 18.30 -0.64 15.61
N ASP A 111 19.56 -1.05 15.88
CA ASP A 111 20.17 -2.21 15.21
C ASP A 111 19.76 -3.54 15.85
N GLN A 112 18.99 -3.51 16.96
CA GLN A 112 18.60 -4.70 17.74
C GLN A 112 17.12 -5.06 17.55
N TYR A 113 16.26 -4.05 17.35
CA TYR A 113 14.81 -4.23 17.33
C TYR A 113 14.19 -3.55 16.11
N PRO A 114 13.34 -4.26 15.35
CA PRO A 114 12.47 -3.61 14.37
C PRO A 114 11.48 -2.72 15.10
N ILE A 115 11.37 -1.47 14.65
CA ILE A 115 10.42 -0.51 15.22
C ILE A 115 9.33 -0.22 14.23
N PHE A 116 8.10 -0.23 14.68
CA PHE A 116 6.94 0.18 13.92
C PHE A 116 5.84 0.68 14.86
N TYR A 117 4.90 1.43 14.31
CA TYR A 117 3.66 1.76 14.99
C TYR A 117 2.46 1.28 14.14
N PHE A 118 1.31 1.10 14.79
CA PHE A 118 0.06 0.84 14.08
C PHE A 118 -0.54 2.17 13.66
N THR A 119 -0.67 2.38 12.35
CA THR A 119 -1.44 3.50 11.84
C THR A 119 -2.91 3.10 11.65
N ASN A 120 -3.78 4.07 11.43
CA ASN A 120 -5.20 3.83 11.24
C ASN A 120 -5.46 3.24 9.84
N HIS A 121 -5.61 1.93 9.77
CA HIS A 121 -5.90 1.23 8.51
C HIS A 121 -7.26 1.61 7.88
N HIS A 122 -8.17 2.24 8.62
CA HIS A 122 -9.42 2.78 8.08
C HIS A 122 -9.26 4.15 7.39
N SER A 123 -8.10 4.80 7.54
CA SER A 123 -7.77 6.05 6.87
C SER A 123 -6.90 5.84 5.63
N VAL A 124 -6.70 4.59 5.22
CA VAL A 124 -5.99 4.28 3.96
C VAL A 124 -6.88 4.65 2.79
N GLN A 125 -6.34 5.44 1.87
CA GLN A 125 -7.06 5.90 0.69
C GLN A 125 -6.21 5.82 -0.57
N GLY A 126 -6.86 5.81 -1.72
CA GLY A 126 -6.22 5.86 -3.03
C GLY A 126 -5.85 7.28 -3.45
N PRO A 127 -5.49 7.46 -4.74
CA PRO A 127 -5.25 8.78 -5.31
C PRO A 127 -6.48 9.67 -5.20
N GLY A 128 -6.26 10.95 -4.89
CA GLY A 128 -7.35 11.94 -4.78
C GLY A 128 -7.09 12.98 -3.70
N ASP A 129 -8.15 13.69 -3.34
CA ASP A 129 -8.10 14.74 -2.34
C ASP A 129 -7.98 14.16 -0.92
N ILE A 130 -7.14 14.80 -0.11
CA ILE A 130 -6.96 14.45 1.30
C ILE A 130 -7.84 15.37 2.14
N LEU A 131 -8.82 14.79 2.81
CA LEU A 131 -9.66 15.52 3.76
C LEU A 131 -9.05 15.44 5.16
N CYS A 132 -8.74 16.58 5.75
CA CYS A 132 -8.21 16.64 7.09
C CYS A 132 -8.71 17.88 7.85
N MET A 133 -8.60 17.85 9.19
CA MET A 133 -9.03 18.95 10.05
C MET A 133 -8.05 20.13 9.99
N PRO A 134 -8.51 21.36 10.35
CA PRO A 134 -7.64 22.55 10.34
C PRO A 134 -6.34 22.38 11.10
N ASP A 135 -6.34 21.71 12.24
CA ASP A 135 -5.16 21.47 13.08
C ASP A 135 -4.07 20.67 12.36
N HIS A 136 -4.43 19.85 11.37
CA HIS A 136 -3.48 19.10 10.56
C HIS A 136 -2.69 20.01 9.60
N PHE A 137 -3.30 21.11 9.14
CA PHE A 137 -2.67 22.02 8.18
C PHE A 137 -1.59 22.92 8.76
N GLU A 138 -1.52 23.11 10.06
CA GLU A 138 -0.56 24.01 10.67
C GLU A 138 0.87 23.71 10.23
N LYS A 139 1.21 22.43 10.10
CA LYS A 139 2.48 21.96 9.57
C LYS A 139 2.30 20.63 8.88
N LEU A 140 1.50 20.61 7.82
CA LEU A 140 1.28 19.41 7.00
C LEU A 140 2.52 19.12 6.17
N ASP A 141 2.95 17.87 6.20
CA ASP A 141 4.10 17.35 5.48
C ASP A 141 3.74 16.01 4.85
N PHE A 142 4.58 15.50 3.96
CA PHE A 142 4.43 14.20 3.32
C PHE A 142 5.68 13.34 3.55
N GLU A 143 5.49 12.04 3.54
CA GLU A 143 6.60 11.07 3.57
C GLU A 143 6.40 10.08 2.42
N LEU A 144 7.32 10.10 1.45
CA LEU A 144 7.30 9.15 0.34
C LEU A 144 7.93 7.83 0.79
N GLU A 145 7.13 6.78 0.72
CA GLU A 145 7.47 5.47 1.25
C GLU A 145 7.14 4.34 0.28
N VAL A 146 7.59 3.14 0.60
CA VAL A 146 7.21 1.89 -0.05
C VAL A 146 6.39 1.07 0.93
N ALA A 147 5.15 0.77 0.57
CA ALA A 147 4.31 -0.16 1.31
C ALA A 147 4.46 -1.58 0.75
N ILE A 148 4.57 -2.54 1.65
CA ILE A 148 4.61 -3.97 1.35
C ILE A 148 3.24 -4.57 1.67
N VAL A 149 2.65 -5.31 0.73
CA VAL A 149 1.41 -6.06 0.97
C VAL A 149 1.76 -7.49 1.33
N ILE A 150 1.22 -7.96 2.46
CA ILE A 150 1.41 -9.34 2.92
C ILE A 150 0.32 -10.24 2.34
N SER A 151 0.74 -11.36 1.74
CA SER A 151 -0.12 -12.31 1.03
C SER A 151 -0.55 -13.52 1.86
N LYS A 152 0.18 -13.85 2.93
CA LYS A 152 -0.01 -15.11 3.65
C LYS A 152 -0.07 -14.89 5.16
N HIS A 153 -0.83 -15.75 5.83
CA HIS A 153 -0.75 -15.84 7.29
C HIS A 153 0.57 -16.46 7.71
N GLY A 154 1.17 -15.91 8.77
CA GLY A 154 2.40 -16.46 9.32
C GLY A 154 2.67 -16.00 10.74
N ARG A 155 3.51 -16.77 11.45
CA ARG A 155 3.97 -16.43 12.79
C ARG A 155 5.39 -16.97 12.99
N ASN A 156 6.26 -16.15 13.59
CA ASN A 156 7.66 -16.50 13.82
C ASN A 156 8.40 -16.85 12.52
N ILE A 157 8.11 -16.09 11.44
CA ILE A 157 8.72 -16.29 10.14
C ILE A 157 10.19 -15.88 10.24
N LYS A 158 11.06 -16.70 9.71
CA LYS A 158 12.48 -16.38 9.63
C LYS A 158 12.73 -15.33 8.55
N ALA A 159 13.79 -14.53 8.73
CA ALA A 159 14.10 -13.47 7.79
C ALA A 159 14.33 -13.97 6.36
N GLU A 160 14.99 -15.12 6.21
CA GLU A 160 15.23 -15.77 4.91
C GLU A 160 13.98 -16.29 4.21
N GLU A 161 12.86 -16.42 4.92
CA GLU A 161 11.57 -16.89 4.42
C GLU A 161 10.59 -15.71 4.19
N ALA A 162 10.94 -14.50 4.60
CA ALA A 162 10.01 -13.36 4.64
C ALA A 162 9.49 -12.95 3.26
N ASP A 163 10.33 -13.05 2.23
CA ASP A 163 9.96 -12.66 0.87
C ASP A 163 8.82 -13.51 0.29
N GLU A 164 8.66 -14.75 0.76
CA GLU A 164 7.55 -15.64 0.35
C GLU A 164 6.17 -15.15 0.81
N TYR A 165 6.15 -14.19 1.74
CA TYR A 165 4.93 -13.59 2.30
C TYR A 165 4.55 -12.26 1.65
N ILE A 166 5.33 -11.79 0.68
CA ILE A 166 5.12 -10.51 0.02
C ILE A 166 4.30 -10.71 -1.26
N ALA A 167 3.11 -10.12 -1.30
CA ALA A 167 2.29 -10.05 -2.52
C ALA A 167 2.88 -9.07 -3.55
N GLY A 168 3.39 -7.95 -3.09
CA GLY A 168 3.93 -6.90 -3.94
C GLY A 168 4.15 -5.61 -3.18
N LEU A 169 4.51 -4.59 -3.94
CA LEU A 169 4.86 -3.27 -3.45
C LEU A 169 3.89 -2.21 -3.96
N MET A 170 3.69 -1.17 -3.16
CA MET A 170 2.92 0.03 -3.51
C MET A 170 3.71 1.28 -3.11
N ILE A 171 3.49 2.38 -3.79
CA ILE A 171 3.93 3.69 -3.31
C ILE A 171 2.98 4.12 -2.20
N MET A 172 3.54 4.63 -1.11
CA MET A 172 2.80 5.17 0.02
C MET A 172 3.23 6.60 0.31
N ASN A 173 2.30 7.40 0.76
CA ASN A 173 2.52 8.72 1.31
C ASN A 173 1.94 8.75 2.72
N ASP A 174 2.82 8.71 3.73
CA ASP A 174 2.43 8.88 5.13
C ASP A 174 2.31 10.37 5.45
N LEU A 175 1.08 10.88 5.33
CA LEU A 175 0.78 12.29 5.58
C LEU A 175 0.96 12.63 7.05
N SER A 176 1.69 13.70 7.31
CA SER A 176 2.19 14.02 8.65
C SER A 176 1.78 15.42 9.08
N ALA A 177 0.94 15.51 10.11
CA ALA A 177 0.65 16.78 10.81
C ALA A 177 1.73 17.00 11.87
N ARG A 178 2.84 17.65 11.47
CA ARG A 178 4.08 17.69 12.27
C ARG A 178 3.93 18.35 13.63
N THR A 179 3.17 19.43 13.73
CA THR A 179 2.95 20.11 15.03
C THR A 179 2.26 19.15 15.99
N LEU A 180 1.15 18.57 15.56
CA LEU A 180 0.37 17.61 16.36
C LEU A 180 1.20 16.38 16.73
N GLN A 181 1.94 15.81 15.76
CA GLN A 181 2.86 14.69 16.00
C GLN A 181 3.87 14.99 17.09
N MET A 182 4.51 16.17 17.06
CA MET A 182 5.54 16.55 18.04
C MET A 182 4.96 16.70 19.45
N GLU A 183 3.74 17.20 19.58
CA GLU A 183 3.06 17.34 20.87
C GLU A 183 2.67 15.96 21.43
N GLU A 184 2.10 15.08 20.62
CA GLU A 184 1.72 13.73 21.05
C GLU A 184 2.92 12.89 21.49
N MET A 185 4.05 13.00 20.78
CA MET A 185 5.26 12.25 21.13
C MET A 185 5.81 12.59 22.51
N LEU A 186 5.49 13.75 23.09
CA LEU A 186 5.86 14.10 24.47
C LEU A 186 5.17 13.19 25.49
N LEU A 187 4.01 12.60 25.12
CA LEU A 187 3.26 11.70 25.98
C LEU A 187 3.72 10.24 25.88
N ASN A 188 4.70 9.94 25.05
CA ASN A 188 5.30 8.62 24.82
C ASN A 188 4.32 7.52 24.40
N LEU A 189 3.19 7.88 23.77
CA LEU A 189 2.19 6.94 23.26
C LEU A 189 1.92 7.12 21.75
N GLY A 190 2.50 8.12 21.16
CA GLY A 190 2.43 8.41 19.73
C GLY A 190 3.57 7.80 18.91
N PRO A 191 3.61 8.10 17.58
CA PRO A 191 2.68 9.01 16.93
C PRO A 191 1.28 8.42 16.78
N ALA A 192 0.23 9.24 16.82
CA ALA A 192 -1.16 8.83 16.62
C ALA A 192 -1.89 9.85 15.72
N LYS A 193 -2.59 10.85 16.29
CA LYS A 193 -3.43 11.80 15.52
C LYS A 193 -2.65 12.61 14.49
N GLY A 194 -1.33 12.79 14.69
CA GLY A 194 -0.45 13.43 13.73
C GLY A 194 -0.16 12.60 12.48
N LYS A 195 -0.55 11.31 12.47
CA LYS A 195 -0.27 10.33 11.43
C LYS A 195 -1.50 9.55 10.96
N ASP A 196 -2.42 9.21 11.86
CA ASP A 196 -3.52 8.27 11.62
C ASP A 196 -4.70 8.87 10.86
N PHE A 197 -4.65 10.15 10.49
CA PHE A 197 -5.74 10.83 9.80
C PHE A 197 -5.80 10.52 8.30
N ALA A 198 -4.66 10.23 7.66
CA ALA A 198 -4.61 9.89 6.24
C ALA A 198 -3.31 9.18 5.86
N THR A 199 -3.46 8.05 5.17
CA THR A 199 -2.38 7.33 4.49
C THR A 199 -2.78 7.11 3.05
N ALA A 200 -2.12 7.78 2.10
CA ALA A 200 -2.42 7.63 0.68
C ALA A 200 -1.52 6.58 0.04
N VAL A 201 -2.10 5.62 -0.67
CA VAL A 201 -1.37 4.53 -1.32
C VAL A 201 -1.83 4.29 -2.74
N GLY A 202 -0.95 3.82 -3.58
CA GLY A 202 -1.26 3.44 -4.94
C GLY A 202 -0.42 4.16 -5.99
N PRO A 203 -0.93 4.27 -7.22
CA PRO A 203 -2.25 3.82 -7.69
C PRO A 203 -2.38 2.31 -7.90
N MET A 204 -1.29 1.55 -7.83
CA MET A 204 -1.31 0.11 -8.13
C MET A 204 -0.47 -0.70 -7.14
N LEU A 205 -0.84 -1.95 -6.97
CA LEU A 205 -0.03 -3.00 -6.39
C LEU A 205 0.81 -3.63 -7.52
N VAL A 206 2.12 -3.60 -7.37
CA VAL A 206 3.06 -4.22 -8.31
C VAL A 206 3.61 -5.49 -7.69
N THR A 207 3.35 -6.62 -8.30
CA THR A 207 3.84 -7.93 -7.82
C THR A 207 5.33 -8.09 -8.10
N LEU A 208 6.03 -8.93 -7.32
CA LEU A 208 7.50 -9.03 -7.37
C LEU A 208 8.05 -9.49 -8.73
N ASP A 209 7.27 -10.24 -9.50
CA ASP A 209 7.63 -10.68 -10.86
C ASP A 209 7.69 -9.53 -11.88
N GLU A 210 7.15 -8.36 -11.56
CA GLU A 210 7.17 -7.16 -12.41
C GLU A 210 8.37 -6.25 -12.10
N LEU A 211 9.04 -6.45 -10.95
CA LEU A 211 10.17 -5.64 -10.47
C LEU A 211 11.50 -6.26 -10.87
#